data_5a575cf43399089e8a1b5e3aaa422040
#
_entry.id   5a575cf43399089e8a1b5e3aaa422040
#
_cell.length_a   1.000
_cell.length_b   1.000
_cell.length_c   1.000
_cell.angle_alpha   90.00
_cell.angle_beta   90.00
_cell.angle_gamma   90.00
#
_symmetry.space_group_name_H-M   'P 1'
#
loop_
_entity.id
_entity.type
_entity.pdbx_description
1 polymer ?
#
loop_
_entity_poly.entity_id
_entity_poly.type
_entity_poly.pdbx_seq_one_letter_code
_entity_poly.pdbx_strand_id
1 'polypeptide(L)'
;MTTITDAKIASVQHLYASFGAGDMAGVLSVLADGVDWAAEAAGDGAPWYGSYRGIQAVPAFFEAIGTNVTINEFDVVGLTSNDTDVVATVRWSFTVNKTGKTAAMYMQHWWRFADGKIAFFRGSEDSAQTVAAFS
;
A
#
# COMPACT_ATOMS: atom_id res chain seq x y z
N MET A 1 31.98 6.55 -8.80
CA MET A 1 31.26 5.30 -8.97
C MET A 1 29.83 5.59 -9.37
N THR A 2 29.35 4.93 -10.40
CA THR A 2 27.99 5.11 -10.85
C THR A 2 27.05 4.28 -9.98
N THR A 3 26.07 4.93 -9.39
CA THR A 3 25.02 4.22 -8.67
C THR A 3 23.98 3.75 -9.68
N ILE A 4 23.73 2.44 -9.72
CA ILE A 4 22.67 1.88 -10.54
C ILE A 4 21.36 1.99 -9.75
N THR A 5 20.43 2.79 -10.25
CA THR A 5 19.10 2.87 -9.65
C THR A 5 18.36 1.58 -9.96
N ASP A 6 17.87 0.89 -8.92
CA ASP A 6 16.99 -0.25 -9.09
C ASP A 6 15.65 0.26 -9.65
N ALA A 7 15.32 -0.15 -10.87
CA ALA A 7 14.11 0.30 -11.54
C ALA A 7 12.84 -0.14 -10.80
N LYS A 8 12.89 -1.27 -10.09
CA LYS A 8 11.76 -1.74 -9.28
C LYS A 8 11.53 -0.80 -8.11
N ILE A 9 12.60 -0.41 -7.40
CA ILE A 9 12.50 0.54 -6.29
C ILE A 9 11.97 1.88 -6.82
N ALA A 10 12.46 2.35 -7.95
CA ALA A 10 11.99 3.61 -8.55
C ALA A 10 10.48 3.56 -8.85
N SER A 11 9.98 2.43 -9.36
CA SER A 11 8.53 2.27 -9.61
C SER A 11 7.71 2.31 -8.33
N VAL A 12 8.18 1.66 -7.26
CA VAL A 12 7.49 1.68 -5.96
C VAL A 12 7.52 3.10 -5.37
N GLN A 13 8.65 3.79 -5.46
CA GLN A 13 8.75 5.18 -5.01
C GLN A 13 7.80 6.10 -5.80
N HIS A 14 7.68 5.89 -7.11
CA HIS A 14 6.74 6.63 -7.94
C HIS A 14 5.28 6.42 -7.49
N LEU A 15 4.93 5.17 -7.18
CA LEU A 15 3.60 4.85 -6.67
C LEU A 15 3.33 5.59 -5.37
N TYR A 16 4.25 5.56 -4.42
CA TYR A 16 4.07 6.26 -3.14
C TYR A 16 3.95 7.78 -3.32
N ALA A 17 4.77 8.36 -4.18
CA ALA A 17 4.71 9.79 -4.46
C ALA A 17 3.37 10.17 -5.12
N SER A 18 2.89 9.35 -6.05
CA SER A 18 1.60 9.55 -6.71
C SER A 18 0.44 9.43 -5.72
N PHE A 19 0.50 8.46 -4.83
CA PHE A 19 -0.49 8.31 -3.77
C PHE A 19 -0.53 9.56 -2.87
N GLY A 20 0.63 10.04 -2.44
CA GLY A 20 0.73 11.24 -1.60
C GLY A 20 0.23 12.51 -2.29
N ALA A 21 0.29 12.56 -3.62
CA ALA A 21 -0.18 13.68 -4.42
C ALA A 21 -1.66 13.55 -4.82
N GLY A 22 -2.32 12.45 -4.47
CA GLY A 22 -3.69 12.18 -4.90
C GLY A 22 -3.80 11.84 -6.38
N ASP A 23 -2.72 11.40 -7.01
CA ASP A 23 -2.64 11.08 -8.44
C ASP A 23 -2.85 9.58 -8.67
N MET A 24 -4.11 9.17 -8.81
CA MET A 24 -4.43 7.75 -9.03
C MET A 24 -3.91 7.27 -10.39
N ALA A 25 -3.91 8.09 -11.42
CA ALA A 25 -3.35 7.71 -12.71
C ALA A 25 -1.86 7.37 -12.59
N GLY A 26 -1.11 8.14 -11.78
CA GLY A 26 0.29 7.86 -11.49
C GLY A 26 0.49 6.55 -10.74
N VAL A 27 -0.39 6.23 -9.79
CA VAL A 27 -0.38 4.94 -9.08
C VAL A 27 -0.57 3.80 -10.08
N LEU A 28 -1.60 3.88 -10.90
CA LEU A 28 -1.94 2.79 -11.83
C LEU A 28 -0.89 2.62 -12.94
N SER A 29 -0.13 3.66 -13.26
CA SER A 29 0.83 3.65 -14.37
C SER A 29 1.94 2.62 -14.20
N VAL A 30 2.25 2.19 -12.98
CA VAL A 30 3.31 1.23 -12.68
C VAL A 30 2.78 -0.18 -12.44
N LEU A 31 1.47 -0.40 -12.55
CA LEU A 31 0.82 -1.69 -12.30
C LEU A 31 0.60 -2.46 -13.59
N ALA A 32 0.73 -3.78 -13.52
CA ALA A 32 0.30 -4.68 -14.59
C ALA A 32 -1.23 -4.73 -14.63
N ASP A 33 -1.80 -4.94 -15.82
CA ASP A 33 -3.25 -4.98 -16.01
C ASP A 33 -3.96 -6.00 -15.12
N GLY A 34 -3.34 -7.17 -14.94
CA GLY A 34 -3.90 -8.24 -14.11
C GLY A 34 -3.32 -8.29 -12.70
N VAL A 35 -2.89 -7.18 -12.15
CA VAL A 35 -2.24 -7.13 -10.84
C VAL A 35 -3.03 -7.87 -9.76
N ASP A 36 -2.33 -8.68 -8.96
CA ASP A 36 -2.89 -9.40 -7.82
C ASP A 36 -2.64 -8.59 -6.55
N TRP A 37 -3.62 -7.78 -6.18
CA TRP A 37 -3.54 -6.82 -5.08
C TRP A 37 -4.40 -7.28 -3.92
N ALA A 38 -3.84 -7.37 -2.73
CA ALA A 38 -4.64 -7.70 -1.55
C ALA A 38 -4.05 -7.08 -0.28
N ALA A 39 -4.95 -6.76 0.64
CA ALA A 39 -4.64 -6.51 2.04
C ALA A 39 -5.23 -7.67 2.84
N GLU A 40 -4.40 -8.64 3.18
CA GLU A 40 -4.84 -9.88 3.81
C GLU A 40 -4.86 -9.72 5.34
N ALA A 41 -6.00 -10.04 5.94
CA ALA A 41 -6.15 -10.08 7.39
C ALA A 41 -7.21 -11.13 7.73
N ALA A 42 -7.17 -11.61 8.95
CA ALA A 42 -8.21 -12.50 9.44
C ALA A 42 -9.50 -11.69 9.63
N GLY A 43 -10.47 -11.86 8.76
CA GLY A 43 -11.76 -11.17 8.84
C GLY A 43 -11.82 -9.88 8.05
N ASP A 44 -12.85 -9.10 8.33
CA ASP A 44 -13.21 -7.88 7.59
C ASP A 44 -13.27 -6.64 8.49
N GLY A 45 -12.44 -6.61 9.51
CA GLY A 45 -12.46 -5.56 10.53
C GLY A 45 -12.03 -4.17 10.08
N ALA A 46 -11.51 -4.02 8.86
CA ALA A 46 -11.24 -2.72 8.25
C ALA A 46 -11.78 -2.69 6.83
N PRO A 47 -12.24 -1.52 6.34
CA PRO A 47 -12.87 -1.41 5.02
C PRO A 47 -11.98 -1.81 3.84
N TRP A 48 -10.66 -1.70 4.00
CA TRP A 48 -9.72 -2.01 2.90
C TRP A 48 -9.23 -3.45 2.89
N TYR A 49 -9.60 -4.28 3.86
CA TYR A 49 -9.19 -5.68 3.86
C TYR A 49 -9.87 -6.44 2.71
N GLY A 50 -9.11 -7.31 2.05
CA GLY A 50 -9.63 -8.13 0.98
C GLY A 50 -8.75 -8.15 -0.26
N SER A 51 -9.29 -8.69 -1.33
CA SER A 51 -8.63 -8.87 -2.61
C SER A 51 -9.18 -7.90 -3.65
N TYR A 52 -8.26 -7.29 -4.42
CA TYR A 52 -8.57 -6.31 -5.47
C TYR A 52 -7.82 -6.73 -6.73
N ARG A 53 -8.34 -7.73 -7.41
CA ARG A 53 -7.67 -8.30 -8.57
C ARG A 53 -7.92 -7.48 -9.83
N GLY A 54 -6.81 -7.13 -10.52
CA GLY A 54 -6.83 -6.35 -11.74
C GLY A 54 -6.74 -4.85 -11.48
N ILE A 55 -6.16 -4.15 -12.45
CA ILE A 55 -5.85 -2.72 -12.31
C ILE A 55 -7.09 -1.87 -12.05
N GLN A 56 -8.26 -2.30 -12.58
CA GLN A 56 -9.50 -1.55 -12.41
C GLN A 56 -10.09 -1.68 -10.99
N ALA A 57 -9.69 -2.69 -10.23
CA ALA A 57 -10.16 -2.89 -8.86
C ALA A 57 -9.33 -2.11 -7.84
N VAL A 58 -8.09 -1.75 -8.17
CA VAL A 58 -7.15 -1.13 -7.21
C VAL A 58 -7.65 0.22 -6.66
N PRO A 59 -8.26 1.11 -7.46
CA PRO A 59 -8.77 2.37 -6.90
C PRO A 59 -9.71 2.21 -5.72
N ALA A 60 -10.51 1.13 -5.69
CA ALA A 60 -11.43 0.86 -4.59
C ALA A 60 -10.68 0.62 -3.27
N PHE A 61 -9.49 0.03 -3.31
CA PHE A 61 -8.65 -0.13 -2.13
C PHE A 61 -8.28 1.23 -1.53
N PHE A 62 -7.79 2.15 -2.36
CA PHE A 62 -7.41 3.49 -1.91
C PHE A 62 -8.61 4.30 -1.44
N GLU A 63 -9.75 4.16 -2.12
CA GLU A 63 -11.00 4.81 -1.71
C GLU A 63 -11.46 4.32 -0.35
N ALA A 64 -11.36 3.02 -0.08
CA ALA A 64 -11.72 2.46 1.21
C ALA A 64 -10.88 3.05 2.35
N ILE A 65 -9.62 3.36 2.09
CA ILE A 65 -8.77 4.06 3.07
C ILE A 65 -9.20 5.53 3.18
N GLY A 66 -9.24 6.23 2.06
CA GLY A 66 -9.42 7.69 2.04
C GLY A 66 -10.77 8.16 2.56
N THR A 67 -11.82 7.34 2.43
CA THR A 67 -13.17 7.69 2.90
C THR A 67 -13.39 7.36 4.37
N ASN A 68 -12.56 6.52 4.97
CA ASN A 68 -12.79 6.02 6.33
C ASN A 68 -11.81 6.55 7.36
N VAL A 69 -10.64 7.00 6.95
CA VAL A 69 -9.62 7.46 7.89
C VAL A 69 -8.99 8.78 7.43
N THR A 70 -8.44 9.49 8.40
CA THR A 70 -7.53 10.61 8.16
C THR A 70 -6.12 10.11 8.41
N ILE A 71 -5.25 10.21 7.42
CA ILE A 71 -3.87 9.77 7.53
C ILE A 71 -3.08 10.84 8.27
N ASN A 72 -2.51 10.48 9.42
CA ASN A 72 -1.69 11.39 10.24
C ASN A 72 -0.21 11.29 9.88
N GLU A 73 0.25 10.09 9.50
CA GLU A 73 1.64 9.82 9.16
C GLU A 73 1.70 8.69 8.14
N PHE A 74 2.53 8.86 7.13
CA PHE A 74 2.80 7.82 6.13
C PHE A 74 4.23 8.04 5.64
N ASP A 75 5.18 7.32 6.26
CA ASP A 75 6.60 7.47 5.96
C ASP A 75 7.20 6.14 5.54
N VAL A 76 7.77 6.08 4.35
CA VAL A 76 8.52 4.91 3.89
C VAL A 76 9.90 4.98 4.53
N VAL A 77 10.11 4.14 5.54
CA VAL A 77 11.33 4.17 6.35
C VAL A 77 12.39 3.18 5.88
N GLY A 78 12.03 2.26 4.99
CA GLY A 78 12.98 1.31 4.42
C GLY A 78 12.45 0.72 3.13
N LEU A 79 13.36 0.48 2.20
CA LEU A 79 13.10 -0.19 0.93
C LEU A 79 14.24 -1.15 0.67
N THR A 80 13.91 -2.39 0.33
CA THR A 80 14.88 -3.39 -0.06
C THR A 80 14.35 -4.19 -1.25
N SER A 81 15.24 -4.77 -2.03
CA SER A 81 14.84 -5.49 -3.24
C SER A 81 15.73 -6.71 -3.47
N ASN A 82 15.19 -7.63 -4.23
CA ASN A 82 15.93 -8.72 -4.85
C ASN A 82 15.64 -8.73 -6.35
N ASP A 83 15.87 -9.84 -7.03
CA ASP A 83 15.73 -9.90 -8.50
C ASP A 83 14.28 -9.65 -8.97
N THR A 84 13.29 -9.98 -8.16
CA THR A 84 11.87 -9.92 -8.57
C THR A 84 11.01 -9.03 -7.68
N ASP A 85 11.43 -8.76 -6.44
CA ASP A 85 10.56 -8.18 -5.42
C ASP A 85 11.15 -6.91 -4.82
N VAL A 86 10.27 -6.06 -4.33
CA VAL A 86 10.60 -4.96 -3.41
C VAL A 86 9.78 -5.15 -2.14
N VAL A 87 10.42 -4.95 -1.00
CA VAL A 87 9.74 -4.89 0.29
C VAL A 87 9.96 -3.51 0.89
N ALA A 88 8.87 -2.89 1.31
CA ALA A 88 8.91 -1.58 1.94
C ALA A 88 8.41 -1.69 3.38
N THR A 89 9.07 -1.00 4.30
CA THR A 89 8.58 -0.78 5.65
C THR A 89 8.06 0.64 5.74
N VAL A 90 6.83 0.77 6.21
CA VAL A 90 6.13 2.05 6.27
C VAL A 90 5.70 2.32 7.71
N ARG A 91 6.05 3.49 8.23
CA ARG A 91 5.49 3.99 9.46
C ARG A 91 4.20 4.71 9.14
N TRP A 92 3.08 4.22 9.66
CA TRP A 92 1.82 4.87 9.39
C TRP A 92 0.94 5.02 10.62
N SER A 93 0.21 6.10 10.62
CA SER A 93 -0.74 6.41 11.68
C SER A 93 -1.99 7.02 11.05
N PHE A 94 -3.13 6.65 11.57
CA PHE A 94 -4.40 7.16 11.08
C PHE A 94 -5.40 7.32 12.21
N THR A 95 -6.39 8.17 11.98
CA THR A 95 -7.55 8.34 12.84
C THR A 95 -8.77 7.86 12.09
N VAL A 96 -9.56 6.97 12.69
CA VAL A 96 -10.82 6.52 12.09
C VAL A 96 -11.84 7.64 12.24
N ASN A 97 -12.39 8.11 11.11
CA ASN A 97 -13.28 9.27 11.10
C ASN A 97 -14.55 9.03 11.95
N LYS A 98 -15.09 7.83 11.90
CA LYS A 98 -16.33 7.48 12.60
C LYS A 98 -16.15 7.39 14.11
N THR A 99 -15.03 6.85 14.59
CA THR A 99 -14.81 6.59 16.01
C THR A 99 -13.94 7.65 16.71
N GLY A 100 -13.14 8.37 15.95
CA GLY A 100 -12.14 9.28 16.48
C GLY A 100 -10.91 8.61 17.07
N LYS A 101 -10.83 7.27 16.99
CA LYS A 101 -9.70 6.51 17.55
C LYS A 101 -8.53 6.48 16.57
N THR A 102 -7.33 6.48 17.11
CA THR A 102 -6.08 6.51 16.35
C THR A 102 -5.35 5.18 16.47
N ALA A 103 -4.76 4.74 15.36
CA ALA A 103 -3.82 3.62 15.32
C ALA A 103 -2.48 4.12 14.79
N ALA A 104 -1.38 3.54 15.27
CA ALA A 104 -0.04 3.87 14.80
C ALA A 104 0.81 2.60 14.80
N MET A 105 1.50 2.35 13.67
CA MET A 105 2.16 1.07 13.48
C MET A 105 3.23 1.15 12.41
N TYR A 106 4.08 0.14 12.36
CA TYR A 106 4.84 -0.17 11.17
C TYR A 106 4.06 -1.20 10.38
N MET A 107 4.00 -1.01 9.05
CA MET A 107 3.43 -2.00 8.16
C MET A 107 4.44 -2.36 7.07
N GLN A 108 4.22 -3.51 6.44
CA GLN A 108 5.08 -4.02 5.39
C GLN A 108 4.29 -4.09 4.11
N HIS A 109 4.92 -3.67 3.01
CA HIS A 109 4.37 -3.81 1.67
C HIS A 109 5.30 -4.70 0.86
N TRP A 110 4.75 -5.76 0.27
CA TRP A 110 5.47 -6.70 -0.55
C TRP A 110 4.99 -6.56 -1.99
N TRP A 111 5.91 -6.16 -2.85
CA TRP A 111 5.68 -5.90 -4.27
C TRP A 111 6.43 -6.90 -5.09
N ARG A 112 5.78 -7.55 -6.06
CA ARG A 112 6.46 -8.44 -7.02
C ARG A 112 6.26 -7.91 -8.43
N PHE A 113 7.31 -7.98 -9.22
CA PHE A 113 7.35 -7.45 -10.57
C PHE A 113 7.34 -8.57 -11.60
N ALA A 114 6.71 -8.30 -12.75
CA ALA A 114 6.77 -9.12 -13.96
C ALA A 114 6.78 -8.15 -15.15
N ASP A 115 7.69 -8.37 -16.09
CA ASP A 115 7.82 -7.56 -17.31
C ASP A 115 7.89 -6.05 -17.04
N GLY A 116 8.59 -5.69 -15.97
CA GLY A 116 8.81 -4.28 -15.61
C GLY A 116 7.65 -3.58 -14.92
N LYS A 117 6.56 -4.30 -14.63
CA LYS A 117 5.38 -3.78 -13.95
C LYS A 117 5.13 -4.51 -12.64
N ILE A 118 4.46 -3.83 -11.71
CA ILE A 118 4.03 -4.45 -10.46
C ILE A 118 2.87 -5.40 -10.78
N ALA A 119 3.10 -6.69 -10.58
CA ALA A 119 2.13 -7.74 -10.85
C ALA A 119 1.46 -8.28 -9.59
N PHE A 120 2.00 -7.95 -8.41
CA PHE A 120 1.55 -8.52 -7.14
C PHE A 120 1.83 -7.54 -6.01
N PHE A 121 0.88 -7.37 -5.11
CA PHE A 121 1.03 -6.58 -3.89
C PHE A 121 0.35 -7.28 -2.73
N ARG A 122 1.04 -7.33 -1.59
CA ARG A 122 0.46 -7.70 -0.30
C ARG A 122 0.88 -6.69 0.75
N GLY A 123 -0.11 -6.13 1.44
CA GLY A 123 0.11 -5.31 2.60
C GLY A 123 -0.12 -6.10 3.89
N SER A 124 0.75 -5.95 4.86
CA SER A 124 0.62 -6.53 6.19
C SER A 124 0.71 -5.44 7.22
N GLU A 125 -0.19 -5.44 8.16
CA GLU A 125 -0.29 -4.43 9.20
C GLU A 125 -0.66 -5.04 10.55
N ASP A 126 -0.62 -4.24 11.61
CA ASP A 126 -1.12 -4.64 12.92
C ASP A 126 -2.64 -4.63 12.89
N SER A 127 -3.24 -5.74 12.48
CA SER A 127 -4.68 -5.83 12.30
C SER A 127 -5.43 -5.73 13.63
N ALA A 128 -4.85 -6.16 14.73
CA ALA A 128 -5.48 -6.03 16.04
C ALA A 128 -5.67 -4.56 16.42
N GLN A 129 -4.67 -3.73 16.18
CA GLN A 129 -4.73 -2.30 16.46
C GLN A 129 -5.71 -1.59 15.49
N THR A 130 -5.69 -1.97 14.22
CA THR A 130 -6.60 -1.42 13.22
C THR A 130 -8.05 -1.72 13.57
N VAL A 131 -8.36 -2.97 13.87
CA VAL A 131 -9.72 -3.39 14.23
C VAL A 131 -10.20 -2.67 15.50
N ALA A 132 -9.33 -2.54 16.52
CA ALA A 132 -9.67 -1.80 17.72
C ALA A 132 -10.02 -0.34 17.44
N ALA A 133 -9.35 0.29 16.48
CA ALA A 133 -9.63 1.69 16.13
C ALA A 133 -11.00 1.84 15.43
N PHE A 134 -11.46 0.82 14.73
CA PHE A 134 -12.78 0.83 14.08
C PHE A 134 -13.93 0.45 15.03
N SER A 135 -13.63 0.02 16.23
CA SER A 135 -14.65 -0.43 17.19
C SER A 135 -15.20 0.74 18.06
#